data_54b02ff8313fd83c0c6fe6179094190c
#
_entry.id   54b02ff8313fd83c0c6fe6179094190c
#
_cell.length_a   1.000
_cell.length_b   1.000
_cell.length_c   1.000
_cell.angle_alpha   90.00
_cell.angle_beta   90.00
_cell.angle_gamma   90.00
#
_symmetry.space_group_name_H-M   'P 1'
#
loop_
_entity.id
_entity.type
_entity.pdbx_description
1 polymer ?
#
loop_
_entity_poly.entity_id
_entity_poly.type
_entity_poly.pdbx_seq_one_letter_code
_entity_poly.pdbx_strand_id
1 'polypeptide(L)'
;MSQAIKNIYDDYPELFVVFTGLSLLEILNARADLSRRALVYNMQGLSFREYLSIKTKVELPVLSLEEIIKNNEKLSFQIVSKVKPFAYFEDYLKIGYYPFFLEGEEDYNSRLTEVINMILDIELPLLRKIDTSYISKIKKLLMVVAKSAPFIANTTELASMIGVARQTLLSYFDYLEESMLIKQLFKESRGLGTLQKPDKLFLENTNLMYALAEEKIEIGNIRETFVLNQLKKKHDVFFSIESDFYVDNKYTFEIGGKNKKRKQIQCV
;
A
#
# COMPACT_ATOMS: atom_id res chain seq x y z
N MET A 1 -21.55 8.55 -14.77
CA MET A 1 -21.45 7.09 -14.49
C MET A 1 -22.37 6.67 -13.33
N SER A 2 -22.29 7.23 -12.13
CA SER A 2 -23.10 6.82 -10.97
C SER A 2 -24.60 6.81 -11.21
N GLN A 3 -25.15 7.81 -11.93
CA GLN A 3 -26.58 7.88 -12.23
C GLN A 3 -27.04 6.71 -13.15
N ALA A 4 -26.24 6.35 -14.15
CA ALA A 4 -26.58 5.23 -15.03
C ALA A 4 -26.62 3.90 -14.28
N ILE A 5 -25.66 3.69 -13.35
CA ILE A 5 -25.62 2.49 -12.51
C ILE A 5 -26.83 2.43 -11.57
N LYS A 6 -27.24 3.56 -10.99
CA LYS A 6 -28.47 3.64 -10.19
C LYS A 6 -29.71 3.24 -10.99
N ASN A 7 -29.85 3.80 -12.18
CA ASN A 7 -30.98 3.48 -13.03
C ASN A 7 -31.02 1.98 -13.40
N ILE A 8 -29.87 1.40 -13.74
CA ILE A 8 -29.79 -0.06 -14.02
C ILE A 8 -30.18 -0.86 -12.78
N TYR A 9 -29.69 -0.51 -11.60
CA TYR A 9 -30.03 -1.21 -10.35
C TYR A 9 -31.54 -1.11 -10.01
N ASP A 10 -32.12 0.08 -10.19
CA ASP A 10 -33.50 0.36 -9.82
C ASP A 10 -34.50 -0.20 -10.87
N ASP A 11 -34.16 -0.18 -12.17
CA ASP A 11 -35.01 -0.58 -13.27
C ASP A 11 -34.86 -2.08 -13.62
N TYR A 12 -33.72 -2.71 -13.30
CA TYR A 12 -33.42 -4.10 -13.69
C TYR A 12 -32.79 -4.87 -12.51
N PRO A 13 -33.59 -5.20 -11.46
CA PRO A 13 -33.06 -5.81 -10.22
C PRO A 13 -32.50 -7.23 -10.42
N GLU A 14 -32.81 -7.91 -11.53
CA GLU A 14 -32.27 -9.22 -11.90
C GLU A 14 -30.86 -9.16 -12.53
N LEU A 15 -30.37 -7.97 -12.87
CA LEU A 15 -29.05 -7.83 -13.47
C LEU A 15 -27.95 -7.73 -12.40
N PHE A 16 -26.94 -8.58 -12.53
CA PHE A 16 -25.68 -8.45 -11.79
C PHE A 16 -24.69 -7.61 -12.58
N VAL A 17 -24.39 -6.42 -12.08
CA VAL A 17 -23.49 -5.47 -12.75
C VAL A 17 -22.16 -5.41 -12.02
N VAL A 18 -21.07 -5.69 -12.73
CA VAL A 18 -19.69 -5.46 -12.27
C VAL A 18 -19.12 -4.34 -13.11
N PHE A 19 -18.62 -3.30 -12.45
CA PHE A 19 -17.94 -2.20 -13.13
C PHE A 19 -16.59 -1.93 -12.49
N THR A 20 -15.65 -1.52 -13.29
CA THR A 20 -14.30 -1.12 -12.85
C THR A 20 -14.03 0.30 -13.29
N GLY A 21 -13.21 1.01 -12.56
CA GLY A 21 -12.74 2.36 -12.90
C GLY A 21 -11.22 2.39 -12.95
N LEU A 22 -10.69 3.18 -13.85
CA LEU A 22 -9.25 3.43 -13.94
C LEU A 22 -8.76 4.34 -12.79
N SER A 23 -9.64 5.23 -12.30
CA SER A 23 -9.34 6.14 -11.20
C SER A 23 -9.89 5.63 -9.88
N LEU A 24 -9.00 5.32 -8.94
CA LEU A 24 -9.38 4.94 -7.58
C LEU A 24 -10.19 6.03 -6.88
N LEU A 25 -9.79 7.29 -7.07
CA LEU A 25 -10.46 8.45 -6.47
C LEU A 25 -11.87 8.66 -7.03
N GLU A 26 -12.11 8.41 -8.32
CA GLU A 26 -13.46 8.43 -8.90
C GLU A 26 -14.36 7.36 -8.30
N ILE A 27 -13.83 6.15 -8.09
CA ILE A 27 -14.58 5.05 -7.47
C ILE A 27 -14.94 5.41 -6.03
N LEU A 28 -14.00 6.00 -5.27
CA LEU A 28 -14.26 6.46 -3.90
C LEU A 28 -15.34 7.55 -3.83
N ASN A 29 -15.35 8.49 -4.77
CA ASN A 29 -16.41 9.51 -4.86
C ASN A 29 -17.76 8.89 -5.24
N ALA A 30 -17.78 7.94 -6.20
CA ALA A 30 -18.99 7.21 -6.59
C ALA A 30 -19.55 6.36 -5.45
N ARG A 31 -18.70 5.90 -4.52
CA ARG A 31 -19.12 5.09 -3.36
C ARG A 31 -20.16 5.79 -2.49
N ALA A 32 -20.01 7.10 -2.23
CA ALA A 32 -20.97 7.86 -1.44
C ALA A 32 -22.35 7.87 -2.11
N ASP A 33 -22.38 7.92 -3.45
CA ASP A 33 -23.57 7.97 -4.27
C ASP A 33 -24.24 6.60 -4.46
N LEU A 34 -23.45 5.51 -4.44
CA LEU A 34 -23.89 4.12 -4.65
C LEU A 34 -23.92 3.28 -3.36
N SER A 35 -23.78 3.88 -2.20
CA SER A 35 -23.53 3.21 -0.92
C SER A 35 -24.55 2.14 -0.51
N ARG A 36 -25.77 2.18 -1.06
CA ARG A 36 -26.84 1.20 -0.81
C ARG A 36 -27.06 0.24 -1.99
N ARG A 37 -26.36 0.43 -3.12
CA ARG A 37 -26.61 -0.26 -4.38
C ARG A 37 -25.41 -1.03 -4.90
N ALA A 38 -24.21 -0.76 -4.36
CA ALA A 38 -22.99 -1.41 -4.82
C ALA A 38 -22.08 -1.77 -3.65
N LEU A 39 -21.42 -2.93 -3.76
CA LEU A 39 -20.33 -3.34 -2.90
C LEU A 39 -19.01 -2.94 -3.58
N VAL A 40 -18.14 -2.28 -2.82
CA VAL A 40 -16.82 -1.88 -3.33
C VAL A 40 -15.77 -2.89 -2.89
N TYR A 41 -15.08 -3.47 -3.87
CA TYR A 41 -13.94 -4.34 -3.66
C TYR A 41 -12.67 -3.62 -4.07
N ASN A 42 -11.72 -3.47 -3.15
CA ASN A 42 -10.41 -2.92 -3.45
C ASN A 42 -9.50 -4.03 -3.99
N MET A 43 -9.21 -4.00 -5.29
CA MET A 43 -8.23 -4.88 -5.90
C MET A 43 -6.84 -4.31 -5.67
N GLN A 44 -6.09 -4.92 -4.78
CA GLN A 44 -4.72 -4.54 -4.51
C GLN A 44 -3.75 -5.13 -5.54
N GLY A 45 -2.53 -4.60 -5.59
CA GLY A 45 -1.48 -5.21 -6.40
C GLY A 45 -1.17 -6.64 -5.97
N LEU A 46 -0.41 -7.35 -6.80
CA LEU A 46 -0.08 -8.76 -6.59
C LEU A 46 0.68 -8.97 -5.27
N SER A 47 0.30 -10.01 -4.54
CA SER A 47 1.13 -10.55 -3.47
C SER A 47 2.34 -11.27 -4.05
N PHE A 48 3.37 -11.48 -3.24
CA PHE A 48 4.53 -12.28 -3.69
C PHE A 48 4.13 -13.70 -4.10
N ARG A 49 3.16 -14.32 -3.42
CA ARG A 49 2.59 -15.61 -3.78
C ARG A 49 1.97 -15.61 -5.18
N GLU A 50 1.17 -14.61 -5.51
CA GLU A 50 0.54 -14.48 -6.82
C GLU A 50 1.56 -14.22 -7.93
N TYR A 51 2.53 -13.35 -7.66
CA TYR A 51 3.64 -13.13 -8.58
C TYR A 51 4.42 -14.42 -8.87
N LEU A 52 4.78 -15.20 -7.83
CA LEU A 52 5.42 -16.50 -8.00
C LEU A 52 4.58 -17.46 -8.83
N SER A 53 3.28 -17.54 -8.56
CA SER A 53 2.39 -18.40 -9.34
C SER A 53 2.33 -18.01 -10.81
N ILE A 54 2.33 -16.72 -11.12
CA ILE A 54 2.37 -16.21 -12.50
C ILE A 54 3.70 -16.55 -13.17
N LYS A 55 4.83 -16.26 -12.51
CA LYS A 55 6.19 -16.47 -13.08
C LYS A 55 6.53 -17.95 -13.26
N THR A 56 6.15 -18.79 -12.31
CA THR A 56 6.54 -20.21 -12.30
C THR A 56 5.49 -21.16 -12.87
N LYS A 57 4.26 -20.67 -13.07
CA LYS A 57 3.08 -21.48 -13.44
C LYS A 57 2.74 -22.54 -12.40
N VAL A 58 3.21 -22.38 -11.16
CA VAL A 58 2.93 -23.28 -10.04
C VAL A 58 1.89 -22.64 -9.14
N GLU A 59 0.79 -23.31 -8.93
CA GLU A 59 -0.22 -22.86 -7.99
C GLU A 59 0.26 -23.07 -6.54
N LEU A 60 0.31 -21.97 -5.78
CA LEU A 60 0.72 -21.96 -4.39
C LEU A 60 -0.49 -21.74 -3.48
N PRO A 61 -0.58 -22.47 -2.34
CA PRO A 61 -1.73 -22.40 -1.45
C PRO A 61 -1.88 -20.99 -0.82
N VAL A 62 -3.12 -20.62 -0.57
CA VAL A 62 -3.44 -19.46 0.28
C VAL A 62 -3.38 -19.95 1.72
N LEU A 63 -2.53 -19.32 2.53
CA LEU A 63 -2.31 -19.67 3.93
C LEU A 63 -2.75 -18.50 4.81
N SER A 64 -3.36 -18.82 5.95
CA SER A 64 -3.64 -17.82 6.98
C SER A 64 -2.35 -17.46 7.74
N LEU A 65 -2.33 -16.28 8.35
CA LEU A 65 -1.20 -15.85 9.17
C LEU A 65 -0.96 -16.81 10.34
N GLU A 66 -2.03 -17.30 10.94
CA GLU A 66 -1.96 -18.26 12.04
C GLU A 66 -1.33 -19.61 11.61
N GLU A 67 -1.70 -20.12 10.44
CA GLU A 67 -1.08 -21.34 9.87
C GLU A 67 0.40 -21.14 9.61
N ILE A 68 0.78 -19.98 9.06
CA ILE A 68 2.19 -19.63 8.80
C ILE A 68 2.99 -19.59 10.11
N ILE A 69 2.47 -18.96 11.15
CA ILE A 69 3.14 -18.86 12.45
C ILE A 69 3.30 -20.23 13.10
N LYS A 70 2.23 -21.04 13.10
CA LYS A 70 2.23 -22.36 13.77
C LYS A 70 3.03 -23.44 13.04
N ASN A 71 3.07 -23.39 11.71
CA ASN A 71 3.58 -24.48 10.87
C ASN A 71 4.68 -24.02 9.90
N ASN A 72 5.41 -22.95 10.20
CA ASN A 72 6.35 -22.29 9.28
C ASN A 72 7.37 -23.25 8.65
N GLU A 73 7.97 -24.15 9.41
CA GLU A 73 8.99 -25.09 8.92
C GLU A 73 8.41 -26.05 7.87
N LYS A 74 7.29 -26.68 8.19
CA LYS A 74 6.62 -27.62 7.28
C LYS A 74 6.14 -26.91 6.00
N LEU A 75 5.51 -25.75 6.14
CA LEU A 75 5.01 -24.97 5.01
C LEU A 75 6.14 -24.44 4.14
N SER A 76 7.22 -23.96 4.75
CA SER A 76 8.41 -23.51 4.03
C SER A 76 9.02 -24.64 3.21
N PHE A 77 9.17 -25.83 3.79
CA PHE A 77 9.68 -27.01 3.08
C PHE A 77 8.78 -27.37 1.89
N GLN A 78 7.47 -27.41 2.08
CA GLN A 78 6.50 -27.69 1.01
C GLN A 78 6.55 -26.68 -0.14
N ILE A 79 6.75 -25.39 0.16
CA ILE A 79 6.85 -24.36 -0.86
C ILE A 79 8.18 -24.47 -1.60
N VAL A 80 9.31 -24.58 -0.86
CA VAL A 80 10.65 -24.62 -1.44
C VAL A 80 10.88 -25.88 -2.28
N SER A 81 10.21 -26.98 -1.97
CA SER A 81 10.24 -28.19 -2.81
C SER A 81 9.57 -28.00 -4.18
N LYS A 82 8.66 -27.07 -4.33
CA LYS A 82 7.94 -26.77 -5.58
C LYS A 82 8.58 -25.62 -6.37
N VAL A 83 9.01 -24.56 -5.68
CA VAL A 83 9.57 -23.35 -6.27
C VAL A 83 10.76 -22.87 -5.45
N LYS A 84 11.61 -22.03 -6.04
CA LYS A 84 12.73 -21.36 -5.34
C LYS A 84 12.37 -19.90 -5.10
N PRO A 85 11.62 -19.53 -4.04
CA PRO A 85 11.06 -18.19 -3.89
C PRO A 85 12.11 -17.09 -3.92
N PHE A 86 13.27 -17.29 -3.29
CA PHE A 86 14.34 -16.29 -3.21
C PHE A 86 14.96 -15.93 -4.57
N ALA A 87 14.86 -16.81 -5.57
CA ALA A 87 15.32 -16.50 -6.93
C ALA A 87 14.46 -15.41 -7.62
N TYR A 88 13.23 -15.21 -7.16
CA TYR A 88 12.27 -14.26 -7.71
C TYR A 88 11.98 -13.08 -6.77
N PHE A 89 12.51 -13.12 -5.55
CA PHE A 89 12.12 -12.16 -4.51
C PHE A 89 12.62 -10.75 -4.82
N GLU A 90 13.85 -10.62 -5.29
CA GLU A 90 14.42 -9.31 -5.64
C GLU A 90 13.65 -8.65 -6.80
N ASP A 91 13.32 -9.43 -7.83
CA ASP A 91 12.53 -8.94 -8.96
C ASP A 91 11.14 -8.51 -8.52
N TYR A 92 10.48 -9.29 -7.66
CA TYR A 92 9.20 -8.89 -7.09
C TYR A 92 9.27 -7.56 -6.34
N LEU A 93 10.29 -7.36 -5.51
CA LEU A 93 10.47 -6.12 -4.77
C LEU A 93 10.62 -4.91 -5.69
N LYS A 94 11.23 -5.09 -6.87
CA LYS A 94 11.48 -4.02 -7.85
C LYS A 94 10.28 -3.78 -8.78
N ILE A 95 9.71 -4.86 -9.32
CA ILE A 95 8.77 -4.77 -10.47
C ILE A 95 7.57 -5.73 -10.37
N GLY A 96 7.36 -6.43 -9.25
CA GLY A 96 6.39 -7.53 -9.19
C GLY A 96 5.02 -7.18 -8.60
N TYR A 97 4.83 -5.97 -8.06
CA TYR A 97 3.58 -5.60 -7.40
C TYR A 97 2.45 -5.27 -8.38
N TYR A 98 2.74 -4.52 -9.44
CA TYR A 98 1.78 -4.21 -10.50
C TYR A 98 1.98 -5.14 -11.69
N PRO A 99 0.91 -5.56 -12.38
CA PRO A 99 1.02 -6.53 -13.48
C PRO A 99 1.70 -6.00 -14.74
N PHE A 100 2.21 -4.79 -14.75
CA PHE A 100 2.93 -4.16 -15.88
C PHE A 100 4.12 -4.99 -16.39
N PHE A 101 4.76 -5.77 -15.52
CA PHE A 101 5.85 -6.67 -15.91
C PHE A 101 5.44 -7.76 -16.92
N LEU A 102 4.14 -8.03 -17.06
CA LEU A 102 3.62 -8.97 -18.07
C LEU A 102 3.69 -8.40 -19.48
N GLU A 103 3.72 -7.08 -19.61
CA GLU A 103 3.81 -6.37 -20.88
C GLU A 103 5.25 -6.01 -21.25
N GLY A 104 6.15 -5.91 -20.27
CA GLY A 104 7.58 -5.62 -20.45
C GLY A 104 8.19 -5.13 -19.14
N GLU A 105 9.38 -5.64 -18.82
CA GLU A 105 10.08 -5.28 -17.55
C GLU A 105 10.90 -4.01 -17.72
N GLU A 106 11.40 -3.73 -18.93
CA GLU A 106 12.29 -2.59 -19.21
C GLU A 106 11.63 -1.24 -18.98
N ASP A 107 10.35 -1.09 -19.36
CA ASP A 107 9.60 0.16 -19.22
C ASP A 107 8.80 0.26 -17.90
N TYR A 108 8.93 -0.71 -17.00
CA TYR A 108 8.11 -0.81 -15.80
C TYR A 108 8.13 0.47 -14.94
N ASN A 109 9.32 0.95 -14.60
CA ASN A 109 9.46 2.14 -13.76
C ASN A 109 8.98 3.42 -14.47
N SER A 110 9.18 3.53 -15.77
CA SER A 110 8.67 4.65 -16.56
C SER A 110 7.15 4.67 -16.55
N ARG A 111 6.50 3.54 -16.80
CA ARG A 111 5.03 3.41 -16.74
C ARG A 111 4.48 3.71 -15.34
N LEU A 112 5.14 3.21 -14.29
CA LEU A 112 4.72 3.50 -12.92
C LEU A 112 4.85 4.99 -12.60
N THR A 113 5.91 5.63 -13.04
CA THR A 113 6.09 7.09 -12.89
C THR A 113 5.02 7.88 -13.63
N GLU A 114 4.64 7.48 -14.85
CA GLU A 114 3.53 8.08 -15.59
C GLU A 114 2.20 7.96 -14.84
N VAL A 115 1.91 6.78 -14.27
CA VAL A 115 0.70 6.59 -13.45
C VAL A 115 0.71 7.51 -12.22
N ILE A 116 1.84 7.64 -11.52
CA ILE A 116 1.99 8.55 -10.39
C ILE A 116 1.73 10.00 -10.82
N ASN A 117 2.30 10.43 -11.95
CA ASN A 117 2.08 11.77 -12.48
C ASN A 117 0.61 12.00 -12.87
N MET A 118 -0.02 11.04 -13.52
CA MET A 118 -1.45 11.13 -13.87
C MET A 118 -2.32 11.30 -12.63
N ILE A 119 -2.07 10.53 -11.58
CA ILE A 119 -2.79 10.65 -10.30
C ILE A 119 -2.61 12.06 -9.71
N LEU A 120 -1.38 12.55 -9.64
CA LEU A 120 -1.07 13.82 -8.97
C LEU A 120 -1.47 15.04 -9.79
N ASP A 121 -1.27 15.02 -11.12
CA ASP A 121 -1.48 16.19 -11.98
C ASP A 121 -2.93 16.30 -12.49
N ILE A 122 -3.64 15.18 -12.61
CA ILE A 122 -4.97 15.13 -13.23
C ILE A 122 -6.04 14.71 -12.24
N GLU A 123 -5.93 13.49 -11.67
CA GLU A 123 -7.01 12.91 -10.87
C GLU A 123 -7.21 13.65 -9.55
N LEU A 124 -6.15 13.90 -8.82
CA LEU A 124 -6.22 14.53 -7.50
C LEU A 124 -6.80 15.95 -7.55
N PRO A 125 -6.35 16.85 -8.46
CA PRO A 125 -6.96 18.17 -8.62
C PRO A 125 -8.44 18.11 -8.98
N LEU A 126 -8.82 17.27 -9.93
CA LEU A 126 -10.20 17.16 -10.41
C LEU A 126 -11.14 16.66 -9.30
N LEU A 127 -10.73 15.65 -8.55
CA LEU A 127 -11.61 14.93 -7.64
C LEU A 127 -11.63 15.51 -6.23
N ARG A 128 -10.56 16.15 -5.80
CA ARG A 128 -10.47 16.82 -4.51
C ARG A 128 -10.60 18.35 -4.60
N LYS A 129 -10.78 18.88 -5.81
CA LYS A 129 -10.87 20.33 -6.10
C LYS A 129 -9.68 21.10 -5.51
N ILE A 130 -8.51 20.53 -5.66
CA ILE A 130 -7.26 21.13 -5.20
C ILE A 130 -6.77 22.08 -6.28
N ASP A 131 -6.41 23.29 -5.88
CA ASP A 131 -5.77 24.24 -6.78
C ASP A 131 -4.43 23.68 -7.28
N THR A 132 -4.17 23.78 -8.57
CA THR A 132 -2.97 23.24 -9.21
C THR A 132 -1.67 23.80 -8.61
N SER A 133 -1.71 24.98 -8.00
CA SER A 133 -0.56 25.56 -7.28
C SER A 133 -0.09 24.72 -6.08
N TYR A 134 -0.98 23.89 -5.51
CA TYR A 134 -0.62 23.00 -4.40
C TYR A 134 -0.07 21.65 -4.86
N ILE A 135 -0.23 21.26 -6.11
CA ILE A 135 0.24 19.96 -6.63
C ILE A 135 1.75 19.83 -6.51
N SER A 136 2.50 20.90 -6.80
CA SER A 136 3.95 20.92 -6.62
C SER A 136 4.37 20.63 -5.17
N LYS A 137 3.59 21.07 -4.19
CA LYS A 137 3.83 20.81 -2.76
C LYS A 137 3.52 19.36 -2.40
N ILE A 138 2.45 18.78 -2.97
CA ILE A 138 2.12 17.36 -2.77
C ILE A 138 3.19 16.46 -3.40
N LYS A 139 3.65 16.79 -4.61
CA LYS A 139 4.79 16.09 -5.26
C LYS A 139 6.05 16.18 -4.40
N LYS A 140 6.38 17.36 -3.91
CA LYS A 140 7.53 17.55 -3.01
C LYS A 140 7.39 16.70 -1.74
N LEU A 141 6.20 16.63 -1.15
CA LEU A 141 5.93 15.78 0.00
C LEU A 141 6.13 14.30 -0.31
N LEU A 142 5.59 13.82 -1.45
CA LEU A 142 5.78 12.42 -1.88
C LEU A 142 7.27 12.09 -2.05
N MET A 143 8.06 12.98 -2.64
CA MET A 143 9.51 12.78 -2.80
C MET A 143 10.24 12.76 -1.45
N VAL A 144 9.85 13.60 -0.49
CA VAL A 144 10.41 13.56 0.88
C VAL A 144 10.08 12.22 1.55
N VAL A 145 8.84 11.76 1.41
CA VAL A 145 8.43 10.43 1.92
C VAL A 145 9.24 9.33 1.22
N ALA A 146 9.37 9.37 -0.09
CA ALA A 146 10.10 8.36 -0.87
C ALA A 146 11.56 8.21 -0.44
N LYS A 147 12.23 9.33 -0.13
CA LYS A 147 13.64 9.34 0.32
C LYS A 147 13.82 8.83 1.75
N SER A 148 12.82 8.99 2.61
CA SER A 148 12.96 8.77 4.06
C SER A 148 12.18 7.55 4.58
N ALA A 149 11.16 7.09 3.86
CA ALA A 149 10.26 6.03 4.32
C ALA A 149 10.97 4.66 4.42
N PRO A 150 10.63 3.87 5.45
CA PRO A 150 9.71 4.19 6.53
C PRO A 150 10.34 5.07 7.63
N PHE A 151 9.61 6.07 8.10
CA PHE A 151 10.11 6.97 9.14
C PHE A 151 8.98 7.50 10.05
N ILE A 152 9.36 7.90 11.28
CA ILE A 152 8.46 8.57 12.23
C ILE A 152 8.29 10.03 11.79
N ALA A 153 7.07 10.42 11.44
CA ALA A 153 6.80 11.73 10.87
C ALA A 153 6.90 12.86 11.90
N ASN A 154 7.82 13.79 11.71
CA ASN A 154 7.77 15.09 12.37
C ASN A 154 6.91 16.04 11.53
N THR A 155 5.60 16.07 11.81
CA THR A 155 4.64 16.84 11.02
C THR A 155 4.88 18.35 11.05
N THR A 156 5.47 18.91 12.10
CA THR A 156 5.79 20.34 12.19
C THR A 156 6.94 20.68 11.27
N GLU A 157 8.00 19.90 11.29
CA GLU A 157 9.15 20.09 10.43
C GLU A 157 8.80 19.87 8.95
N LEU A 158 8.06 18.79 8.64
CA LEU A 158 7.58 18.53 7.28
C LEU A 158 6.68 19.65 6.75
N ALA A 159 5.76 20.16 7.57
CA ALA A 159 4.89 21.27 7.17
C ALA A 159 5.71 22.53 6.84
N SER A 160 6.72 22.84 7.63
CA SER A 160 7.65 23.95 7.36
C SER A 160 8.45 23.71 6.08
N MET A 161 9.00 22.50 5.88
CA MET A 161 9.78 22.15 4.69
C MET A 161 8.97 22.23 3.40
N ILE A 162 7.69 21.82 3.45
CA ILE A 162 6.77 21.86 2.31
C ILE A 162 6.18 23.27 2.11
N GLY A 163 6.17 24.11 3.15
CA GLY A 163 5.60 25.46 3.12
C GLY A 163 4.07 25.46 3.16
N VAL A 164 3.49 24.68 4.08
CA VAL A 164 2.05 24.57 4.32
C VAL A 164 1.73 24.56 5.81
N ALA A 165 0.47 24.84 6.17
CA ALA A 165 0.00 24.64 7.54
C ALA A 165 0.00 23.13 7.90
N ARG A 166 0.23 22.80 9.18
CA ARG A 166 0.23 21.40 9.65
C ARG A 166 -1.07 20.66 9.31
N GLN A 167 -2.23 21.32 9.40
CA GLN A 167 -3.51 20.72 9.04
C GLN A 167 -3.59 20.35 7.56
N THR A 168 -3.09 21.24 6.69
CA THR A 168 -3.00 20.99 5.24
C THR A 168 -2.07 19.83 4.94
N LEU A 169 -0.93 19.69 5.66
CA LEU A 169 -0.04 18.55 5.52
C LEU A 169 -0.74 17.23 5.84
N LEU A 170 -1.53 17.17 6.92
CA LEU A 170 -2.28 15.97 7.27
C LEU A 170 -3.28 15.59 6.18
N SER A 171 -3.99 16.58 5.61
CA SER A 171 -4.86 16.32 4.44
C SER A 171 -4.08 15.80 3.23
N TYR A 172 -2.84 16.26 3.02
CA TYR A 172 -2.00 15.74 1.93
C TYR A 172 -1.59 14.28 2.16
N PHE A 173 -1.33 13.86 3.41
CA PHE A 173 -1.12 12.45 3.72
C PHE A 173 -2.36 11.63 3.39
N ASP A 174 -3.56 12.11 3.74
CA ASP A 174 -4.79 11.39 3.43
C ASP A 174 -5.00 11.27 1.92
N TYR A 175 -4.77 12.33 1.15
CA TYR A 175 -4.87 12.30 -0.32
C TYR A 175 -3.88 11.31 -0.95
N LEU A 176 -2.64 11.29 -0.47
CA LEU A 176 -1.62 10.35 -0.95
C LEU A 176 -1.94 8.91 -0.56
N GLU A 177 -2.52 8.66 0.63
CA GLU A 177 -2.96 7.33 1.06
C GLU A 177 -4.18 6.86 0.27
N GLU A 178 -5.18 7.72 0.06
CA GLU A 178 -6.34 7.43 -0.79
C GLU A 178 -5.95 7.12 -2.23
N SER A 179 -4.87 7.74 -2.70
CA SER A 179 -4.29 7.50 -4.03
C SER A 179 -3.38 6.27 -4.07
N MET A 180 -3.27 5.50 -2.99
CA MET A 180 -2.41 4.32 -2.88
C MET A 180 -0.93 4.60 -3.16
N LEU A 181 -0.43 5.78 -2.82
CA LEU A 181 0.97 6.15 -2.95
C LEU A 181 1.75 6.01 -1.65
N ILE A 182 1.09 6.25 -0.51
CA ILE A 182 1.68 6.06 0.82
C ILE A 182 0.78 5.21 1.71
N LYS A 183 1.34 4.75 2.84
CA LYS A 183 0.61 4.17 3.97
C LYS A 183 0.92 4.94 5.24
N GLN A 184 -0.13 5.29 5.95
CA GLN A 184 -0.06 5.82 7.30
C GLN A 184 -0.20 4.69 8.31
N LEU A 185 0.69 4.62 9.28
CA LEU A 185 0.63 3.66 10.38
C LEU A 185 0.44 4.41 11.69
N PHE A 186 -0.49 3.92 12.50
CA PHE A 186 -0.91 4.54 13.76
C PHE A 186 -0.84 3.51 14.88
N LYS A 187 -0.77 3.97 16.12
CA LYS A 187 -0.98 3.14 17.31
C LYS A 187 -2.43 2.64 17.39
N GLU A 188 -2.64 1.56 18.13
CA GLU A 188 -3.95 0.91 18.31
C GLU A 188 -5.07 1.85 18.81
N SER A 189 -4.75 2.82 19.64
CA SER A 189 -5.73 3.73 20.29
C SER A 189 -6.23 4.84 19.38
N ARG A 190 -6.90 4.50 18.28
CA ARG A 190 -7.56 5.51 17.43
C ARG A 190 -8.96 5.85 17.92
N GLY A 191 -9.16 7.10 18.34
CA GLY A 191 -10.51 7.68 18.46
C GLY A 191 -11.09 7.99 17.06
N LEU A 192 -12.36 7.73 16.86
CA LEU A 192 -13.09 8.09 15.64
C LEU A 192 -13.14 9.63 15.51
N GLY A 193 -12.66 10.17 14.40
CA GLY A 193 -13.11 11.49 13.94
C GLY A 193 -12.13 12.66 13.96
N THR A 194 -10.82 12.45 14.15
CA THR A 194 -9.85 13.54 14.06
C THR A 194 -8.73 13.21 13.08
N LEU A 195 -8.36 14.18 12.23
CA LEU A 195 -7.10 14.13 11.45
C LEU A 195 -5.94 14.00 12.44
N GLN A 196 -5.46 12.78 12.63
CA GLN A 196 -4.40 12.49 13.56
C GLN A 196 -3.07 12.40 12.83
N LYS A 197 -2.01 12.82 13.51
CA LYS A 197 -0.65 12.63 13.05
C LYS A 197 -0.35 11.13 12.95
N PRO A 198 0.12 10.62 11.79
CA PRO A 198 0.61 9.25 11.71
C PRO A 198 1.85 9.06 12.60
N ASP A 199 1.96 7.89 13.22
CA ASP A 199 3.15 7.53 13.99
C ASP A 199 4.31 7.18 13.05
N LYS A 200 4.03 6.48 11.95
CA LYS A 200 5.04 6.10 10.94
C LYS A 200 4.45 6.21 9.52
N LEU A 201 5.26 6.65 8.58
CA LEU A 201 4.91 6.76 7.16
C LEU A 201 5.70 5.77 6.32
N PHE A 202 5.03 5.18 5.34
CA PHE A 202 5.59 4.24 4.37
C PHE A 202 5.17 4.65 2.97
N LEU A 203 5.91 4.25 1.95
CA LEU A 203 5.34 4.11 0.61
C LEU A 203 4.40 2.91 0.57
N GLU A 204 3.42 2.92 -0.34
CA GLU A 204 2.42 1.85 -0.46
C GLU A 204 3.05 0.48 -0.66
N ASN A 205 4.10 0.40 -1.47
CA ASN A 205 4.81 -0.83 -1.79
C ASN A 205 6.26 -0.55 -2.21
N THR A 206 7.04 -1.62 -2.32
CA THR A 206 8.47 -1.52 -2.66
C THR A 206 8.73 -1.08 -4.10
N ASN A 207 7.82 -1.37 -5.05
CA ASN A 207 7.99 -0.92 -6.44
C ASN A 207 7.96 0.62 -6.54
N LEU A 208 7.12 1.28 -5.74
CA LEU A 208 7.16 2.75 -5.61
C LEU A 208 8.50 3.24 -5.03
N MET A 209 9.09 2.50 -4.08
CA MET A 209 10.41 2.86 -3.57
C MET A 209 11.44 2.85 -4.69
N TYR A 210 11.47 1.81 -5.52
CA TYR A 210 12.42 1.71 -6.63
C TYR A 210 12.14 2.71 -7.77
N ALA A 211 10.88 3.00 -8.07
CA ALA A 211 10.51 3.96 -9.11
C ALA A 211 10.81 5.42 -8.72
N LEU A 212 10.70 5.76 -7.43
CA LEU A 212 10.90 7.13 -6.94
C LEU A 212 12.29 7.38 -6.33
N ALA A 213 13.09 6.33 -6.11
CA ALA A 213 14.41 6.48 -5.50
C ALA A 213 15.39 7.12 -6.47
N GLU A 214 16.03 8.20 -6.02
CA GLU A 214 17.19 8.82 -6.68
C GLU A 214 18.52 8.20 -6.18
N GLU A 215 18.49 7.52 -5.03
CA GLU A 215 19.65 6.96 -4.35
C GLU A 215 19.40 5.50 -3.94
N LYS A 216 20.44 4.86 -3.42
CA LYS A 216 20.35 3.47 -2.93
C LYS A 216 19.43 3.38 -1.71
N ILE A 217 18.39 2.56 -1.83
CA ILE A 217 17.45 2.31 -0.75
C ILE A 217 18.07 1.36 0.29
N GLU A 218 17.85 1.64 1.56
CA GLU A 218 18.29 0.76 2.63
C GLU A 218 17.45 -0.54 2.66
N ILE A 219 18.12 -1.68 2.78
CA ILE A 219 17.47 -3.01 2.80
C ILE A 219 16.46 -3.15 3.95
N GLY A 220 16.72 -2.51 5.10
CA GLY A 220 15.79 -2.50 6.23
C GLY A 220 14.44 -1.89 5.83
N ASN A 221 14.48 -0.75 5.16
CA ASN A 221 13.31 -0.02 4.71
C ASN A 221 12.48 -0.83 3.69
N ILE A 222 13.16 -1.51 2.77
CA ILE A 222 12.50 -2.40 1.79
C ILE A 222 11.77 -3.54 2.50
N ARG A 223 12.40 -4.19 3.50
CA ARG A 223 11.80 -5.29 4.24
C ARG A 223 10.57 -4.88 5.03
N GLU A 224 10.65 -3.78 5.76
CA GLU A 224 9.52 -3.27 6.52
C GLU A 224 8.35 -2.89 5.60
N THR A 225 8.62 -2.18 4.50
CA THR A 225 7.59 -1.81 3.52
C THR A 225 6.95 -3.04 2.88
N PHE A 226 7.76 -4.05 2.51
CA PHE A 226 7.24 -5.30 1.96
C PHE A 226 6.31 -6.01 2.95
N VAL A 227 6.75 -6.18 4.20
CA VAL A 227 5.95 -6.90 5.21
C VAL A 227 4.66 -6.14 5.51
N LEU A 228 4.72 -4.83 5.70
CA LEU A 228 3.52 -4.01 5.89
C LEU A 228 2.53 -4.16 4.73
N ASN A 229 3.01 -4.06 3.50
CA ASN A 229 2.17 -4.20 2.31
C ASN A 229 1.49 -5.57 2.23
N GLN A 230 2.20 -6.66 2.55
CA GLN A 230 1.63 -8.02 2.53
C GLN A 230 0.61 -8.23 3.66
N LEU A 231 0.89 -7.74 4.86
CA LEU A 231 0.00 -7.91 6.02
C LEU A 231 -1.28 -7.06 5.89
N LYS A 232 -1.15 -5.79 5.53
CA LYS A 232 -2.26 -4.83 5.51
C LYS A 232 -3.39 -5.16 4.51
N LYS A 233 -3.17 -6.16 3.65
CA LYS A 233 -4.20 -6.68 2.73
C LYS A 233 -5.37 -7.36 3.45
N LYS A 234 -5.11 -8.01 4.59
CA LYS A 234 -6.11 -8.83 5.30
C LYS A 234 -6.08 -8.66 6.82
N HIS A 235 -5.12 -7.90 7.35
CA HIS A 235 -4.90 -7.78 8.79
C HIS A 235 -4.91 -6.31 9.22
N ASP A 236 -5.35 -6.07 10.44
CA ASP A 236 -5.21 -4.79 11.11
C ASP A 236 -3.77 -4.65 11.61
N VAL A 237 -3.03 -3.71 11.04
CA VAL A 237 -1.62 -3.48 11.37
C VAL A 237 -1.46 -2.11 12.00
N PHE A 238 -0.86 -2.10 13.19
CA PHE A 238 -0.63 -0.92 14.01
C PHE A 238 0.87 -0.68 14.23
N PHE A 239 1.22 0.57 14.51
CA PHE A 239 2.55 0.93 14.96
C PHE A 239 2.78 0.41 16.38
N SER A 240 3.94 -0.20 16.62
CA SER A 240 4.37 -0.64 17.95
C SER A 240 5.62 0.12 18.38
N ILE A 241 5.71 0.46 19.67
CA ILE A 241 6.90 1.08 20.26
C ILE A 241 7.98 0.04 20.53
N GLU A 242 7.57 -1.20 20.81
CA GLU A 242 8.46 -2.29 21.23
C GLU A 242 8.99 -3.12 20.05
N SER A 243 8.33 -2.98 18.88
CA SER A 243 8.63 -3.74 17.66
C SER A 243 8.29 -2.91 16.42
N ASP A 244 8.42 -3.48 15.22
CA ASP A 244 8.03 -2.78 14.00
C ASP A 244 6.51 -2.72 13.81
N PHE A 245 5.79 -3.83 14.11
CA PHE A 245 4.34 -3.93 13.90
C PHE A 245 3.62 -4.69 15.01
N TYR A 246 2.39 -4.27 15.31
CA TYR A 246 1.41 -5.00 16.09
C TYR A 246 0.22 -5.35 15.19
N VAL A 247 -0.16 -6.63 15.11
CA VAL A 247 -1.09 -7.15 14.11
C VAL A 247 -2.26 -7.87 14.77
N ASP A 248 -3.49 -7.52 14.35
CA ASP A 248 -4.77 -8.11 14.80
C ASP A 248 -4.92 -8.12 16.33
N ASN A 249 -4.33 -7.14 17.01
CA ASN A 249 -4.31 -7.06 18.47
C ASN A 249 -3.80 -8.35 19.15
N LYS A 250 -2.91 -9.07 18.46
CA LYS A 250 -2.47 -10.39 18.90
C LYS A 250 -0.99 -10.68 18.65
N TYR A 251 -0.45 -10.24 17.53
CA TYR A 251 0.90 -10.61 17.11
C TYR A 251 1.82 -9.41 17.06
N THR A 252 3.02 -9.57 17.57
CA THR A 252 4.09 -8.59 17.49
C THR A 252 5.15 -9.05 16.49
N PHE A 253 5.50 -8.19 15.52
CA PHE A 253 6.49 -8.48 14.49
C PHE A 253 7.67 -7.52 14.57
N GLU A 254 8.87 -8.08 14.60
CA GLU A 254 10.13 -7.37 14.45
C GLU A 254 10.78 -7.77 13.12
N ILE A 255 10.97 -6.82 12.22
CA ILE A 255 11.54 -7.06 10.89
C ILE A 255 13.06 -6.90 10.96
N GLY A 256 13.75 -8.00 11.07
CA GLY A 256 15.20 -8.02 11.29
C GLY A 256 16.01 -8.41 10.08
N GLY A 257 17.32 -8.04 10.11
CA GLY A 257 18.35 -8.55 9.23
C GLY A 257 19.33 -9.46 9.99
N LYS A 258 20.38 -9.97 9.29
CA LYS A 258 21.40 -10.89 9.85
C LYS A 258 22.05 -10.42 11.16
N ASN A 259 22.08 -9.11 11.39
CA ASN A 259 22.79 -8.50 12.53
C ASN A 259 21.86 -8.07 13.68
N LYS A 260 20.53 -8.20 13.54
CA LYS A 260 19.59 -7.91 14.63
C LYS A 260 19.51 -9.09 15.59
N LYS A 261 19.63 -8.84 16.91
CA LYS A 261 19.35 -9.86 17.93
C LYS A 261 17.91 -10.28 17.81
N ARG A 262 17.66 -11.60 17.76
CA ARG A 262 16.30 -12.17 17.70
C ARG A 262 15.53 -11.78 18.98
N LYS A 263 14.59 -10.87 18.88
CA LYS A 263 13.50 -10.76 19.87
C LYS A 263 12.51 -11.87 19.54
N GLN A 264 12.09 -12.61 20.55
CA GLN A 264 11.07 -13.66 20.37
C GLN A 264 9.73 -12.98 20.05
N ILE A 265 9.02 -13.56 19.08
CA ILE A 265 7.62 -13.21 18.83
C ILE A 265 6.86 -13.66 20.07
N GLN A 266 6.33 -12.73 20.84
CA GLN A 266 5.45 -13.04 21.95
C GLN A 266 4.01 -13.11 21.43
N CYS A 267 3.40 -14.29 21.50
CA CYS A 267 1.95 -14.41 21.45
C CYS A 267 1.42 -14.07 22.84
N VAL A 268 0.62 -13.03 22.97
CA VAL A 268 -0.11 -12.69 24.18
C VAL A 268 -1.38 -13.51 24.24
#